data_78652e24d7b64c2af99c21eee9cef957
#
_entry.id   78652e24d7b64c2af99c21eee9cef957
#
_cell.length_a   1.000
_cell.length_b   1.000
_cell.length_c   1.000
_cell.angle_alpha   90.00
_cell.angle_beta   90.00
_cell.angle_gamma   90.00
#
_symmetry.space_group_name_H-M   'P 1'
#
loop_
_entity.id
_entity.type
_entity.pdbx_description
1 polymer ?
#
loop_
_entity_poly.entity_id
_entity_poly.type
_entity_poly.pdbx_seq_one_letter_code
_entity_poly.pdbx_strand_id
1 'polypeptide(L)'
;MNYVDLTAYDMLEIFSKLQSHSSFDRLAPTWTPRLSKIKEILGSFNVEYKVKHYIVPGFENRYFTNLYISFNTESNEDGLLFLAHHDINNEMSENCQDNTSSVCHILEMIKTLKDKELDRPIHFAIVDSEEHVNFNCCGSQVLSEDIHNGEFGNLEVCVNLELTGLGKHIWVSSFEKFPDSCQKTIERLNAHKVSTPFNDAYVLSIHDVPAMCIGILDDEDLEIAVNSYGYPRIWGLCHSLEDTFDKISKEDMATFQQTLLSICS
;
A
#
# COMPACT_ATOMS: atom_id res chain seq x y z
N MET A 1 -4.53 23.66 4.79
CA MET A 1 -4.01 23.35 3.44
C MET A 1 -5.13 22.69 2.66
N ASN A 2 -5.29 22.98 1.36
CA ASN A 2 -6.30 22.32 0.55
C ASN A 2 -5.69 21.06 -0.12
N TYR A 3 -5.97 19.88 0.43
CA TYR A 3 -5.42 18.61 -0.09
C TYR A 3 -6.13 18.10 -1.35
N VAL A 4 -7.28 18.67 -1.71
CA VAL A 4 -8.08 18.21 -2.85
C VAL A 4 -7.33 18.40 -4.19
N ASP A 5 -6.47 19.41 -4.28
CA ASP A 5 -5.72 19.72 -5.50
C ASP A 5 -4.34 19.02 -5.58
N LEU A 6 -3.92 18.30 -4.52
CA LEU A 6 -2.59 17.69 -4.46
C LEU A 6 -2.55 16.34 -5.19
N THR A 7 -1.44 16.07 -5.89
CA THR A 7 -1.09 14.75 -6.43
C THR A 7 -0.50 13.85 -5.33
N ALA A 8 -0.31 12.55 -5.63
CA ALA A 8 0.41 11.62 -4.74
C ALA A 8 1.82 12.15 -4.42
N TYR A 9 2.54 12.69 -5.41
CA TYR A 9 3.85 13.30 -5.22
C TYR A 9 3.82 14.50 -4.28
N ASP A 10 2.84 15.40 -4.44
CA ASP A 10 2.72 16.58 -3.58
C ASP A 10 2.37 16.19 -2.13
N MET A 11 1.56 15.15 -1.94
CA MET A 11 1.27 14.58 -0.61
C MET A 11 2.52 13.93 -0.01
N LEU A 12 3.31 13.21 -0.80
CA LEU A 12 4.55 12.59 -0.35
C LEU A 12 5.55 13.63 0.15
N GLU A 13 5.68 14.79 -0.51
CA GLU A 13 6.50 15.91 -0.03
C GLU A 13 6.07 16.41 1.37
N ILE A 14 4.78 16.35 1.67
CA ILE A 14 4.28 16.70 3.02
C ILE A 14 4.70 15.63 4.03
N PHE A 15 4.56 14.36 3.68
CA PHE A 15 4.93 13.25 4.57
C PHE A 15 6.43 13.20 4.84
N SER A 16 7.30 13.48 3.85
CA SER A 16 8.76 13.48 4.03
C SER A 16 9.24 14.47 5.08
N LYS A 17 8.47 15.53 5.32
CA LYS A 17 8.75 16.56 6.31
C LYS A 17 8.19 16.27 7.71
N LEU A 18 7.43 15.17 7.87
CA LEU A 18 6.92 14.77 9.17
C LEU A 18 8.02 14.07 9.98
N GLN A 19 8.00 14.31 11.29
CA GLN A 19 8.81 13.54 12.20
C GLN A 19 8.37 12.08 12.12
N SER A 20 9.29 11.21 11.75
CA SER A 20 9.05 9.79 11.73
C SER A 20 9.06 9.24 13.15
N HIS A 21 8.07 8.41 13.47
CA HIS A 21 8.05 7.62 14.70
C HIS A 21 7.74 6.19 14.29
N SER A 22 8.56 5.26 14.71
CA SER A 22 8.27 3.84 14.48
C SER A 22 6.97 3.45 15.19
N SER A 23 6.31 2.44 14.68
CA SER A 23 5.11 1.90 15.30
C SER A 23 5.35 1.43 16.74
N PHE A 24 6.59 1.12 17.09
CA PHE A 24 6.96 0.68 18.45
C PHE A 24 6.80 1.74 19.54
N ASP A 25 6.89 3.03 19.21
CA ASP A 25 6.86 4.10 20.21
C ASP A 25 5.46 4.65 20.50
N ARG A 26 4.43 4.02 19.96
CA ARG A 26 3.05 4.44 20.15
C ARG A 26 2.60 4.21 21.59
N LEU A 27 2.28 5.30 22.24
CA LEU A 27 1.66 5.29 23.58
C LEU A 27 0.13 5.17 23.49
N ALA A 28 -0.46 5.46 22.32
CA ALA A 28 -1.91 5.44 22.11
C ALA A 28 -2.26 5.04 20.66
N PRO A 29 -3.41 4.37 20.44
CA PRO A 29 -3.80 3.79 19.14
C PRO A 29 -3.99 4.79 18.00
N THR A 30 -4.11 6.06 18.31
CA THR A 30 -4.44 7.10 17.32
C THR A 30 -3.30 8.07 17.05
N TRP A 31 -2.13 7.84 17.66
CA TRP A 31 -1.08 8.85 17.68
C TRP A 31 0.20 8.41 16.98
N THR A 32 0.29 8.70 15.69
CA THR A 32 1.54 8.95 14.99
C THR A 32 1.33 10.17 14.10
N PRO A 33 2.34 11.01 13.86
CA PRO A 33 2.21 12.13 12.93
C PRO A 33 1.72 11.69 11.55
N ARG A 34 2.16 10.53 11.07
CA ARG A 34 1.75 9.96 9.77
C ARG A 34 0.27 9.56 9.77
N LEU A 35 -0.17 8.74 10.72
CA LEU A 35 -1.57 8.33 10.84
C LEU A 35 -2.50 9.54 11.03
N SER A 36 -2.08 10.52 11.85
CA SER A 36 -2.84 11.76 12.04
C SER A 36 -2.94 12.54 10.74
N LYS A 37 -1.87 12.60 9.94
CA LYS A 37 -1.86 13.27 8.64
C LYS A 37 -2.74 12.55 7.62
N ILE A 38 -2.71 11.21 7.56
CA ILE A 38 -3.61 10.41 6.72
C ILE A 38 -5.07 10.74 7.05
N LYS A 39 -5.45 10.72 8.34
CA LYS A 39 -6.81 11.05 8.79
C LYS A 39 -7.21 12.50 8.45
N GLU A 40 -6.29 13.45 8.58
CA GLU A 40 -6.51 14.85 8.17
C GLU A 40 -6.80 14.96 6.67
N ILE A 41 -6.03 14.26 5.84
CA ILE A 41 -6.21 14.25 4.39
C ILE A 41 -7.55 13.61 4.01
N LEU A 42 -7.88 12.44 4.55
CA LEU A 42 -9.16 11.77 4.32
C LEU A 42 -10.35 12.64 4.76
N GLY A 43 -10.24 13.30 5.91
CA GLY A 43 -11.23 14.27 6.38
C GLY A 43 -11.42 15.43 5.42
N SER A 44 -10.34 15.93 4.79
CA SER A 44 -10.42 17.03 3.80
C SER A 44 -11.11 16.60 2.50
N PHE A 45 -11.09 15.30 2.17
CA PHE A 45 -11.81 14.74 1.03
C PHE A 45 -13.29 14.50 1.33
N ASN A 46 -13.71 14.65 2.58
CA ASN A 46 -15.06 14.33 3.03
C ASN A 46 -15.45 12.87 2.72
N VAL A 47 -14.53 11.95 2.96
CA VAL A 47 -14.69 10.51 2.75
C VAL A 47 -14.87 9.83 4.09
N GLU A 48 -15.88 8.97 4.19
CA GLU A 48 -16.06 8.09 5.34
C GLU A 48 -15.01 6.98 5.33
N TYR A 49 -14.46 6.69 6.51
CA TYR A 49 -13.51 5.60 6.68
C TYR A 49 -13.74 4.90 8.02
N LYS A 50 -13.50 3.59 8.02
CA LYS A 50 -13.53 2.77 9.22
C LYS A 50 -12.13 2.68 9.83
N VAL A 51 -12.07 2.74 11.15
CA VAL A 51 -10.84 2.59 11.92
C VAL A 51 -10.87 1.25 12.65
N LYS A 52 -9.92 0.37 12.36
CA LYS A 52 -9.74 -0.89 13.05
C LYS A 52 -8.52 -0.80 13.96
N HIS A 53 -8.76 -0.85 15.27
CA HIS A 53 -7.68 -0.96 16.25
C HIS A 53 -7.49 -2.42 16.65
N TYR A 54 -6.23 -2.82 16.80
CA TYR A 54 -5.89 -4.17 17.25
C TYR A 54 -4.63 -4.15 18.14
N ILE A 55 -4.45 -5.20 18.92
CA ILE A 55 -3.32 -5.40 19.80
C ILE A 55 -2.51 -6.59 19.29
N VAL A 56 -1.22 -6.39 19.15
CA VAL A 56 -0.28 -7.44 18.75
C VAL A 56 0.14 -8.23 20.01
N PRO A 57 0.02 -9.56 20.05
CA PRO A 57 0.48 -10.38 21.17
C PRO A 57 1.93 -10.09 21.53
N GLY A 58 2.20 -9.92 22.83
CA GLY A 58 3.49 -9.49 23.34
C GLY A 58 3.70 -7.98 23.38
N PHE A 59 2.71 -7.20 22.89
CA PHE A 59 2.72 -5.74 22.89
C PHE A 59 1.41 -5.18 23.46
N GLU A 60 0.93 -5.73 24.56
CA GLU A 60 -0.41 -5.47 25.13
C GLU A 60 -0.66 -3.99 25.48
N ASN A 61 0.41 -3.19 25.60
CA ASN A 61 0.33 -1.76 25.82
C ASN A 61 0.42 -0.93 24.54
N ARG A 62 0.39 -1.57 23.38
CA ARG A 62 0.51 -0.91 22.07
C ARG A 62 -0.68 -1.26 21.19
N TYR A 63 -1.15 -0.28 20.48
CA TYR A 63 -2.26 -0.42 19.57
C TYR A 63 -1.79 -0.11 18.16
N PHE A 64 -2.19 -0.94 17.24
CA PHE A 64 -1.96 -0.79 15.80
C PHE A 64 -3.29 -0.42 15.13
N THR A 65 -3.22 0.15 13.95
CA THR A 65 -4.42 0.75 13.36
C THR A 65 -4.44 0.57 11.85
N ASN A 66 -5.43 -0.18 11.35
CA ASN A 66 -5.78 -0.18 9.94
C ASN A 66 -6.89 0.85 9.68
N LEU A 67 -6.89 1.43 8.48
CA LEU A 67 -7.95 2.29 7.96
C LEU A 67 -8.56 1.64 6.73
N TYR A 68 -9.89 1.56 6.66
CA TYR A 68 -10.62 0.98 5.53
C TYR A 68 -11.56 2.00 4.91
N ILE A 69 -11.55 2.06 3.59
CA ILE A 69 -12.42 2.92 2.78
C ILE A 69 -13.05 2.05 1.69
N SER A 70 -14.34 2.26 1.40
CA SER A 70 -15.05 1.47 0.41
C SER A 70 -15.99 2.35 -0.41
N PHE A 71 -16.05 2.09 -1.72
CA PHE A 71 -16.94 2.73 -2.67
C PHE A 71 -17.76 1.69 -3.42
N ASN A 72 -19.02 2.04 -3.78
CA ASN A 72 -19.93 1.21 -4.55
C ASN A 72 -20.20 -0.19 -3.95
N THR A 73 -20.35 -0.26 -2.62
CA THR A 73 -20.56 -1.52 -1.88
C THR A 73 -21.89 -2.20 -2.17
N GLU A 74 -22.83 -1.53 -2.83
CA GLU A 74 -24.13 -2.08 -3.23
C GLU A 74 -24.07 -2.90 -4.54
N SER A 75 -22.94 -2.88 -5.26
CA SER A 75 -22.74 -3.71 -6.46
C SER A 75 -22.62 -5.18 -6.09
N ASN A 76 -23.13 -6.06 -6.96
CA ASN A 76 -22.99 -7.51 -6.81
C ASN A 76 -21.73 -8.07 -7.50
N GLU A 77 -20.93 -7.21 -8.15
CA GLU A 77 -19.67 -7.61 -8.77
C GLU A 77 -18.59 -7.86 -7.72
N ASP A 78 -17.62 -8.71 -8.05
CA ASP A 78 -16.46 -8.92 -7.20
C ASP A 78 -15.60 -7.64 -7.14
N GLY A 79 -15.27 -7.21 -5.93
CA GLY A 79 -14.54 -5.96 -5.68
C GLY A 79 -13.04 -6.07 -5.89
N LEU A 80 -12.39 -4.91 -5.98
CA LEU A 80 -10.93 -4.77 -5.90
C LEU A 80 -10.56 -4.13 -4.56
N LEU A 81 -9.49 -4.61 -3.93
CA LEU A 81 -8.95 -4.01 -2.72
C LEU A 81 -7.51 -3.60 -2.95
N PHE A 82 -7.21 -2.31 -2.79
CA PHE A 82 -5.84 -1.77 -2.83
C PHE A 82 -5.34 -1.55 -1.40
N LEU A 83 -4.11 -1.97 -1.12
CA LEU A 83 -3.53 -1.78 0.21
C LEU A 83 -2.09 -1.29 0.15
N ALA A 84 -1.67 -0.61 1.22
CA ALA A 84 -0.29 -0.22 1.50
C ALA A 84 -0.12 -0.05 3.01
N HIS A 85 1.08 -0.33 3.53
CA HIS A 85 1.35 -0.11 4.94
C HIS A 85 1.77 1.35 5.21
N HIS A 86 1.43 1.85 6.40
CA HIS A 86 1.76 3.21 6.81
C HIS A 86 2.79 3.29 7.93
N ASP A 87 3.14 2.17 8.52
CA ASP A 87 4.23 2.11 9.50
C ASP A 87 5.60 2.22 8.81
N ILE A 88 6.63 2.35 9.60
CA ILE A 88 7.99 2.61 9.14
C ILE A 88 8.98 1.77 9.94
N ASN A 89 10.04 1.37 9.30
CA ASN A 89 11.14 0.66 9.96
C ASN A 89 12.14 1.61 10.61
N ASN A 90 12.55 2.65 9.90
CA ASN A 90 13.63 3.53 10.31
C ASN A 90 13.12 4.94 10.64
N GLU A 91 13.12 5.30 11.93
CA GLU A 91 12.68 6.62 12.40
C GLU A 91 13.55 7.80 11.92
N MET A 92 14.77 7.53 11.51
CA MET A 92 15.71 8.55 11.04
C MET A 92 15.63 8.76 9.53
N SER A 93 14.87 7.92 8.80
CA SER A 93 14.62 8.04 7.37
C SER A 93 13.30 8.79 7.11
N GLU A 94 13.17 9.34 5.91
CA GLU A 94 11.89 9.90 5.43
C GLU A 94 10.89 8.81 5.03
N ASN A 95 11.36 7.58 4.80
CA ASN A 95 10.57 6.40 4.41
C ASN A 95 9.65 6.69 3.20
N CYS A 96 10.23 7.32 2.18
CA CYS A 96 9.47 7.77 1.01
C CYS A 96 9.10 6.62 0.08
N GLN A 97 10.05 5.71 -0.19
CA GLN A 97 9.80 4.52 -0.99
C GLN A 97 9.06 3.46 -0.19
N ASP A 98 9.49 3.23 1.05
CA ASP A 98 9.00 2.17 1.90
C ASP A 98 8.27 2.75 3.13
N ASN A 99 6.94 2.93 3.05
CA ASN A 99 6.03 2.68 1.91
C ASN A 99 5.09 3.89 1.71
N THR A 100 5.59 5.13 2.00
CA THR A 100 4.78 6.35 2.00
C THR A 100 4.29 6.70 0.60
N SER A 101 5.09 6.43 -0.46
CA SER A 101 4.68 6.66 -1.84
C SER A 101 3.41 5.88 -2.18
N SER A 102 3.32 4.64 -1.77
CA SER A 102 2.15 3.77 -1.98
C SER A 102 0.93 4.27 -1.22
N VAL A 103 1.09 4.71 0.03
CA VAL A 103 0.01 5.36 0.79
C VAL A 103 -0.49 6.62 0.07
N CYS A 104 0.41 7.42 -0.50
CA CYS A 104 0.03 8.62 -1.25
C CYS A 104 -0.73 8.30 -2.54
N HIS A 105 -0.36 7.23 -3.24
CA HIS A 105 -1.13 6.72 -4.37
C HIS A 105 -2.55 6.31 -3.97
N ILE A 106 -2.71 5.58 -2.88
CA ILE A 106 -4.03 5.22 -2.34
C ILE A 106 -4.85 6.47 -2.02
N LEU A 107 -4.27 7.47 -1.35
CA LEU A 107 -4.97 8.72 -1.04
C LEU A 107 -5.42 9.47 -2.30
N GLU A 108 -4.59 9.51 -3.35
CA GLU A 108 -4.97 10.12 -4.63
C GLU A 108 -6.06 9.31 -5.36
N MET A 109 -6.01 7.97 -5.32
CA MET A 109 -7.08 7.12 -5.85
C MET A 109 -8.41 7.39 -5.14
N ILE A 110 -8.42 7.40 -3.81
CA ILE A 110 -9.60 7.71 -3.00
C ILE A 110 -10.20 9.06 -3.41
N LYS A 111 -9.37 10.11 -3.47
CA LYS A 111 -9.78 11.44 -3.91
C LYS A 111 -10.40 11.42 -5.32
N THR A 112 -9.80 10.67 -6.23
CA THR A 112 -10.19 10.63 -7.64
C THR A 112 -11.47 9.82 -7.86
N LEU A 113 -11.69 8.77 -7.09
CA LEU A 113 -12.79 7.82 -7.31
C LEU A 113 -14.04 8.11 -6.47
N LYS A 114 -13.93 8.86 -5.38
CA LYS A 114 -15.04 9.08 -4.43
C LYS A 114 -16.34 9.63 -5.05
N ASP A 115 -16.24 10.40 -6.13
CA ASP A 115 -17.38 11.02 -6.80
C ASP A 115 -17.66 10.41 -8.19
N LYS A 116 -17.04 9.26 -8.52
CA LYS A 116 -17.26 8.57 -9.80
C LYS A 116 -18.27 7.45 -9.69
N GLU A 117 -19.00 7.23 -10.78
CA GLU A 117 -19.72 5.98 -10.98
C GLU A 117 -18.70 4.87 -11.25
N LEU A 118 -18.79 3.79 -10.49
CA LEU A 118 -17.91 2.64 -10.54
C LEU A 118 -18.74 1.40 -10.91
N ASP A 119 -18.20 0.54 -11.76
CA ASP A 119 -18.90 -0.68 -12.20
C ASP A 119 -18.88 -1.77 -11.12
N ARG A 120 -17.91 -1.71 -10.20
CA ARG A 120 -17.68 -2.68 -9.12
C ARG A 120 -17.30 -2.01 -7.81
N PRO A 121 -17.34 -2.72 -6.67
CA PRO A 121 -16.79 -2.22 -5.42
C PRO A 121 -15.29 -1.98 -5.52
N ILE A 122 -14.85 -0.83 -5.01
CA ILE A 122 -13.43 -0.51 -4.85
C ILE A 122 -13.17 -0.22 -3.37
N HIS A 123 -12.23 -0.97 -2.81
CA HIS A 123 -11.86 -0.88 -1.42
C HIS A 123 -10.41 -0.44 -1.27
N PHE A 124 -10.12 0.21 -0.16
CA PHE A 124 -8.77 0.63 0.21
C PHE A 124 -8.51 0.24 1.65
N ALA A 125 -7.33 -0.30 1.91
CA ALA A 125 -6.82 -0.58 3.25
C ALA A 125 -5.46 0.09 3.43
N ILE A 126 -5.35 0.99 4.39
CA ILE A 126 -4.07 1.53 4.83
C ILE A 126 -3.74 0.78 6.11
N VAL A 127 -2.80 -0.17 6.01
CA VAL A 127 -2.50 -1.14 7.06
C VAL A 127 -1.30 -0.75 7.90
N ASP A 128 -1.13 -1.41 9.03
CA ASP A 128 -0.11 -1.11 10.04
C ASP A 128 0.69 -2.38 10.37
N SER A 129 1.89 -2.21 10.93
CA SER A 129 2.76 -3.28 11.44
C SER A 129 3.26 -4.29 10.39
N GLU A 130 3.46 -3.88 9.14
CA GLU A 130 4.15 -4.67 8.13
C GLU A 130 5.63 -4.82 8.49
N GLU A 131 6.26 -3.72 8.87
CA GLU A 131 7.67 -3.61 9.24
C GLU A 131 8.06 -4.39 10.50
N HIS A 132 7.07 -4.82 11.25
CA HIS A 132 7.28 -5.61 12.45
C HIS A 132 7.09 -7.08 12.15
N VAL A 133 8.14 -7.69 11.64
CA VAL A 133 8.24 -9.08 11.21
C VAL A 133 7.91 -10.08 12.33
N ASN A 134 6.72 -9.99 12.87
CA ASN A 134 6.12 -11.08 13.59
C ASN A 134 5.00 -11.62 12.70
N PHE A 135 5.29 -12.67 11.96
CA PHE A 135 4.43 -13.28 10.93
C PHE A 135 2.97 -13.51 11.35
N ASN A 136 2.69 -13.46 12.65
CA ASN A 136 1.36 -13.72 13.20
C ASN A 136 0.59 -12.44 13.56
N CYS A 137 1.12 -11.25 13.31
CA CYS A 137 0.59 -10.07 13.95
C CYS A 137 0.68 -8.79 13.11
N CYS A 138 0.83 -8.87 11.80
CA CYS A 138 0.81 -7.69 10.93
C CYS A 138 -0.61 -7.25 10.56
N GLY A 139 -0.76 -6.00 10.11
CA GLY A 139 -2.07 -5.45 9.76
C GLY A 139 -2.78 -6.19 8.65
N SER A 140 -2.03 -6.80 7.73
CA SER A 140 -2.59 -7.64 6.66
C SER A 140 -3.16 -8.95 7.16
N GLN A 141 -2.66 -9.53 8.28
CA GLN A 141 -3.33 -10.68 8.91
C GLN A 141 -4.71 -10.29 9.46
N VAL A 142 -4.78 -9.17 10.19
CA VAL A 142 -6.06 -8.64 10.69
C VAL A 142 -7.00 -8.31 9.53
N LEU A 143 -6.45 -7.76 8.43
CA LEU A 143 -7.20 -7.51 7.21
C LEU A 143 -7.74 -8.82 6.60
N SER A 144 -6.94 -9.90 6.56
CA SER A 144 -7.40 -11.19 6.05
C SER A 144 -8.57 -11.76 6.86
N GLU A 145 -8.53 -11.63 8.18
CA GLU A 145 -9.64 -12.01 9.07
C GLU A 145 -10.89 -11.19 8.79
N ASP A 146 -10.76 -9.87 8.60
CA ASP A 146 -11.89 -8.99 8.27
C ASP A 146 -12.48 -9.31 6.87
N ILE A 147 -11.64 -9.67 5.88
CA ILE A 147 -12.09 -10.15 4.57
C ILE A 147 -12.91 -11.44 4.71
N HIS A 148 -12.41 -12.42 5.43
CA HIS A 148 -13.13 -13.68 5.67
C HIS A 148 -14.43 -13.49 6.46
N ASN A 149 -14.51 -12.48 7.30
CA ASN A 149 -15.73 -12.10 8.02
C ASN A 149 -16.73 -11.31 7.15
N GLY A 150 -16.43 -11.07 5.86
CA GLY A 150 -17.32 -10.44 4.89
C GLY A 150 -17.33 -8.91 4.92
N GLU A 151 -16.32 -8.28 5.53
CA GLU A 151 -16.24 -6.81 5.64
C GLU A 151 -16.22 -6.11 4.27
N PHE A 152 -15.68 -6.78 3.25
CA PHE A 152 -15.48 -6.23 1.91
C PHE A 152 -16.34 -6.93 0.83
N GLY A 153 -17.22 -7.87 1.20
CA GLY A 153 -17.91 -8.72 0.23
C GLY A 153 -16.94 -9.67 -0.50
N ASN A 154 -17.30 -10.06 -1.72
CA ASN A 154 -16.41 -10.87 -2.55
C ASN A 154 -15.33 -9.99 -3.18
N LEU A 155 -14.11 -10.48 -3.20
CA LEU A 155 -12.97 -9.79 -3.81
C LEU A 155 -12.42 -10.60 -4.99
N GLU A 156 -12.23 -9.94 -6.13
CA GLU A 156 -11.50 -10.50 -7.26
C GLU A 156 -10.02 -10.61 -6.93
N VAL A 157 -9.44 -9.52 -6.40
CA VAL A 157 -8.02 -9.46 -6.03
C VAL A 157 -7.73 -8.35 -5.04
N CYS A 158 -6.77 -8.61 -4.15
CA CYS A 158 -6.11 -7.60 -3.31
C CYS A 158 -4.79 -7.19 -3.97
N VAL A 159 -4.61 -5.90 -4.18
CA VAL A 159 -3.42 -5.31 -4.82
C VAL A 159 -2.62 -4.57 -3.77
N ASN A 160 -1.55 -5.18 -3.28
CA ASN A 160 -0.60 -4.53 -2.38
C ASN A 160 0.34 -3.64 -3.19
N LEU A 161 0.50 -2.40 -2.78
CA LEU A 161 1.39 -1.43 -3.41
C LEU A 161 2.68 -1.33 -2.59
N GLU A 162 3.83 -1.53 -3.26
CA GLU A 162 5.16 -1.44 -2.66
C GLU A 162 6.14 -0.73 -3.59
N LEU A 163 6.98 0.16 -3.02
CA LEU A 163 8.08 0.79 -3.74
C LEU A 163 7.63 1.49 -5.03
N THR A 164 6.71 2.43 -4.89
CA THR A 164 5.99 3.04 -6.02
C THR A 164 6.47 4.45 -6.39
N GLY A 165 7.61 4.88 -5.85
CA GLY A 165 8.11 6.25 -6.02
C GLY A 165 9.12 6.48 -7.14
N LEU A 166 9.76 5.41 -7.67
CA LEU A 166 10.82 5.51 -8.68
C LEU A 166 10.79 4.31 -9.63
N GLY A 167 10.72 4.59 -10.93
CA GLY A 167 10.75 3.58 -11.99
C GLY A 167 9.52 3.62 -12.89
N LYS A 168 9.62 2.96 -14.05
CA LYS A 168 8.59 2.95 -15.09
C LYS A 168 8.09 1.55 -15.45
N HIS A 169 8.80 0.51 -15.01
CA HIS A 169 8.44 -0.88 -15.27
C HIS A 169 7.66 -1.44 -14.10
N ILE A 170 6.45 -1.87 -14.37
CA ILE A 170 5.61 -2.51 -13.35
C ILE A 170 6.16 -3.90 -13.07
N TRP A 171 6.37 -4.20 -11.82
CA TRP A 171 6.69 -5.54 -11.37
C TRP A 171 5.55 -6.12 -10.53
N VAL A 172 5.50 -7.44 -10.49
CA VAL A 172 4.62 -8.19 -9.61
C VAL A 172 5.44 -9.25 -8.88
N SER A 173 5.17 -9.41 -7.60
CA SER A 173 5.80 -10.43 -6.77
C SER A 173 5.46 -11.83 -7.27
N SER A 174 6.47 -12.70 -7.43
CA SER A 174 6.29 -14.07 -7.87
C SER A 174 5.96 -14.97 -6.67
N PHE A 175 4.70 -15.29 -6.47
CA PHE A 175 4.29 -16.38 -5.59
C PHE A 175 4.25 -17.70 -6.39
N GLU A 176 4.32 -18.84 -5.69
CA GLU A 176 4.30 -20.16 -6.35
C GLU A 176 3.03 -20.40 -7.18
N LYS A 177 1.89 -19.81 -6.76
CA LYS A 177 0.62 -19.87 -7.50
C LYS A 177 -0.08 -18.52 -7.40
N PHE A 178 -0.20 -17.82 -8.52
CA PHE A 178 -1.14 -16.71 -8.63
C PHE A 178 -2.55 -17.26 -8.84
N PRO A 179 -3.57 -16.73 -8.15
CA PRO A 179 -4.95 -16.93 -8.54
C PRO A 179 -5.20 -16.48 -9.99
N ASP A 180 -6.16 -17.11 -10.69
CA ASP A 180 -6.51 -16.73 -12.08
C ASP A 180 -6.90 -15.26 -12.21
N SER A 181 -7.52 -14.69 -11.19
CA SER A 181 -7.84 -13.27 -11.11
C SER A 181 -6.59 -12.38 -11.17
N CYS A 182 -5.55 -12.71 -10.40
CA CYS A 182 -4.28 -11.99 -10.43
C CYS A 182 -3.59 -12.09 -11.80
N GLN A 183 -3.63 -13.28 -12.43
CA GLN A 183 -2.98 -13.51 -13.73
C GLN A 183 -3.52 -12.57 -14.82
N LYS A 184 -4.84 -12.38 -14.90
CA LYS A 184 -5.45 -11.45 -15.86
C LYS A 184 -4.99 -10.01 -15.65
N THR A 185 -4.91 -9.56 -14.40
CA THR A 185 -4.43 -8.22 -14.07
C THR A 185 -2.96 -8.06 -14.43
N ILE A 186 -2.11 -9.05 -14.14
CA ILE A 186 -0.68 -9.05 -14.49
C ILE A 186 -0.50 -8.92 -16.01
N GLU A 187 -1.24 -9.69 -16.81
CA GLU A 187 -1.19 -9.63 -18.27
C GLU A 187 -1.63 -8.25 -18.79
N ARG A 188 -2.71 -7.70 -18.25
CA ARG A 188 -3.20 -6.36 -18.62
C ARG A 188 -2.19 -5.26 -18.30
N LEU A 189 -1.48 -5.38 -17.19
CA LEU A 189 -0.45 -4.43 -16.77
C LEU A 189 0.89 -4.62 -17.50
N ASN A 190 1.08 -5.69 -18.24
CA ASN A 190 2.37 -6.10 -18.79
C ASN A 190 3.46 -6.14 -17.71
N ALA A 191 3.11 -6.65 -16.52
CA ALA A 191 3.98 -6.63 -15.36
C ALA A 191 5.04 -7.73 -15.41
N HIS A 192 6.22 -7.41 -14.94
CA HIS A 192 7.36 -8.34 -14.85
C HIS A 192 7.28 -9.12 -13.53
N LYS A 193 7.33 -10.45 -13.60
CA LYS A 193 7.40 -11.30 -12.39
C LYS A 193 8.79 -11.24 -11.79
N VAL A 194 8.88 -10.82 -10.53
CA VAL A 194 10.14 -10.73 -9.79
C VAL A 194 10.05 -11.42 -8.43
N SER A 195 11.17 -11.89 -7.93
CA SER A 195 11.26 -12.41 -6.57
C SER A 195 11.42 -11.23 -5.61
N THR A 196 10.51 -11.08 -4.68
CA THR A 196 10.50 -9.98 -3.70
C THR A 196 10.75 -10.49 -2.30
N PRO A 197 11.20 -9.63 -1.37
CA PRO A 197 11.09 -9.89 0.05
C PRO A 197 9.65 -10.17 0.49
N PHE A 198 9.49 -10.57 1.74
CA PHE A 198 8.20 -10.69 2.40
C PHE A 198 7.45 -9.36 2.35
N ASN A 199 6.12 -9.42 2.18
CA ASN A 199 5.23 -8.25 2.11
C ASN A 199 3.78 -8.62 2.47
N ASP A 200 2.91 -7.64 2.57
CA ASP A 200 1.51 -7.80 2.95
C ASP A 200 0.72 -8.74 2.03
N ALA A 201 0.97 -8.73 0.71
CA ALA A 201 0.28 -9.64 -0.20
C ALA A 201 0.66 -11.11 0.03
N TYR A 202 1.89 -11.38 0.46
CA TYR A 202 2.29 -12.72 0.86
C TYR A 202 1.46 -13.20 2.08
N VAL A 203 1.28 -12.33 3.07
CA VAL A 203 0.45 -12.65 4.26
C VAL A 203 -0.98 -12.93 3.85
N LEU A 204 -1.58 -12.10 3.02
CA LEU A 204 -2.94 -12.33 2.50
C LEU A 204 -3.03 -13.68 1.77
N SER A 205 -2.04 -14.01 0.92
CA SER A 205 -2.05 -15.24 0.12
C SER A 205 -1.94 -16.52 0.96
N ILE A 206 -1.17 -16.51 2.05
CA ILE A 206 -1.09 -17.68 2.96
C ILE A 206 -2.36 -17.85 3.82
N HIS A 207 -3.21 -16.84 3.86
CA HIS A 207 -4.55 -16.87 4.45
C HIS A 207 -5.67 -17.02 3.41
N ASP A 208 -5.37 -17.61 2.24
CA ASP A 208 -6.33 -17.91 1.18
C ASP A 208 -7.08 -16.68 0.61
N VAL A 209 -6.49 -15.49 0.71
CA VAL A 209 -7.01 -14.28 0.08
C VAL A 209 -6.31 -14.08 -1.28
N PRO A 210 -7.04 -13.88 -2.40
CA PRO A 210 -6.42 -13.62 -3.69
C PRO A 210 -5.66 -12.28 -3.64
N ALA A 211 -4.33 -12.33 -3.72
CA ALA A 211 -3.49 -11.16 -3.54
C ALA A 211 -2.29 -11.14 -4.47
N MET A 212 -1.85 -9.95 -4.84
CA MET A 212 -0.60 -9.68 -5.54
C MET A 212 0.05 -8.43 -5.00
N CYS A 213 1.39 -8.38 -5.00
CA CYS A 213 2.15 -7.18 -4.69
C CYS A 213 2.67 -6.58 -5.99
N ILE A 214 2.49 -5.28 -6.18
CA ILE A 214 2.98 -4.54 -7.34
C ILE A 214 3.75 -3.28 -6.94
N GLY A 215 4.71 -2.91 -7.75
CA GLY A 215 5.42 -1.64 -7.66
C GLY A 215 6.08 -1.29 -8.98
N ILE A 216 7.03 -0.37 -8.95
CA ILE A 216 7.75 0.06 -10.15
C ILE A 216 9.27 -0.05 -9.96
N LEU A 217 9.98 -0.36 -11.05
CA LEU A 217 11.43 -0.43 -11.12
C LEU A 217 11.95 0.40 -12.29
N ASP A 218 13.15 0.95 -12.17
CA ASP A 218 13.86 1.50 -13.31
C ASP A 218 14.48 0.37 -14.18
N ASP A 219 15.11 0.76 -15.31
CA ASP A 219 15.66 -0.21 -16.25
C ASP A 219 16.75 -1.09 -15.60
N GLU A 220 17.62 -0.51 -14.77
CA GLU A 220 18.74 -1.20 -14.14
C GLU A 220 18.27 -2.18 -13.05
N ASP A 221 17.37 -1.72 -12.18
CA ASP A 221 16.81 -2.53 -11.11
C ASP A 221 15.93 -3.67 -11.66
N LEU A 222 15.20 -3.44 -12.77
CA LEU A 222 14.44 -4.49 -13.44
C LEU A 222 15.38 -5.56 -14.02
N GLU A 223 16.46 -5.18 -14.70
CA GLU A 223 17.44 -6.14 -15.24
C GLU A 223 18.00 -7.04 -14.15
N ILE A 224 18.34 -6.46 -13.00
CA ILE A 224 18.82 -7.20 -11.83
C ILE A 224 17.74 -8.14 -11.28
N ALA A 225 16.52 -7.63 -11.10
CA ALA A 225 15.42 -8.38 -10.51
C ALA A 225 14.99 -9.60 -11.35
N VAL A 226 14.92 -9.44 -12.67
CA VAL A 226 14.46 -10.50 -13.60
C VAL A 226 15.53 -11.56 -13.79
N ASN A 227 16.80 -11.18 -13.84
CA ASN A 227 17.90 -12.13 -14.08
C ASN A 227 18.34 -12.89 -12.82
N SER A 228 17.80 -12.57 -11.64
CA SER A 228 18.08 -13.24 -10.36
C SER A 228 19.56 -13.26 -9.94
N TYR A 229 20.37 -12.35 -10.47
CA TYR A 229 21.82 -12.30 -10.21
C TYR A 229 22.21 -11.25 -9.18
N GLY A 230 21.27 -10.54 -8.61
CA GLY A 230 21.57 -9.49 -7.66
C GLY A 230 20.36 -9.06 -6.82
N TYR A 231 20.63 -8.07 -5.99
CA TYR A 231 19.64 -7.39 -5.17
C TYR A 231 19.39 -6.01 -5.78
N PRO A 232 18.22 -5.70 -6.31
CA PRO A 232 17.91 -4.37 -6.86
C PRO A 232 18.23 -3.26 -5.88
N ARG A 233 18.74 -2.14 -6.37
CA ARG A 233 19.14 -1.01 -5.53
C ARG A 233 17.97 -0.46 -4.70
N ILE A 234 16.77 -0.45 -5.30
CA ILE A 234 15.58 0.07 -4.64
C ILE A 234 15.28 -0.70 -3.34
N TRP A 235 15.50 -2.03 -3.31
CA TRP A 235 15.35 -2.79 -2.06
C TRP A 235 16.47 -2.50 -1.05
N GLY A 236 17.63 -2.04 -1.52
CA GLY A 236 18.69 -1.56 -0.64
C GLY A 236 18.43 -0.17 -0.05
N LEU A 237 17.51 0.61 -0.63
CA LEU A 237 17.05 1.88 -0.06
C LEU A 237 16.09 1.66 1.11
N CYS A 238 15.26 0.61 1.05
CA CYS A 238 14.34 0.25 2.13
C CYS A 238 15.11 0.14 3.46
N HIS A 239 14.52 0.65 4.53
CA HIS A 239 15.12 0.65 5.87
C HIS A 239 16.43 1.43 6.02
N SER A 240 16.86 2.15 4.98
CA SER A 240 18.10 2.95 5.00
C SER A 240 17.81 4.44 5.20
N LEU A 241 18.87 5.21 5.56
CA LEU A 241 18.78 6.66 5.64
C LEU A 241 18.70 7.34 4.26
N GLU A 242 18.86 6.57 3.19
CA GLU A 242 18.81 7.06 1.82
C GLU A 242 17.42 6.96 1.20
N ASP A 243 16.44 6.40 1.92
CA ASP A 243 15.03 6.43 1.49
C ASP A 243 14.44 7.82 1.75
N THR A 244 14.76 8.75 0.86
CA THR A 244 14.47 10.18 0.98
C THR A 244 13.70 10.69 -0.24
N PHE A 245 13.01 11.84 -0.07
CA PHE A 245 12.16 12.43 -1.08
C PHE A 245 12.90 12.83 -2.37
N ASP A 246 14.17 13.20 -2.28
CA ASP A 246 15.00 13.56 -3.43
C ASP A 246 15.29 12.37 -4.38
N LYS A 247 15.03 11.14 -3.95
CA LYS A 247 15.12 9.92 -4.77
C LYS A 247 13.83 9.61 -5.55
N ILE A 248 12.75 10.33 -5.27
CA ILE A 248 11.45 10.06 -5.84
C ILE A 248 11.27 10.79 -7.18
N SER A 249 10.68 10.11 -8.15
CA SER A 249 10.37 10.68 -9.46
C SER A 249 8.91 11.10 -9.56
N LYS A 250 8.68 12.41 -9.76
CA LYS A 250 7.33 12.95 -9.96
C LYS A 250 6.64 12.36 -11.19
N GLU A 251 7.40 12.19 -12.28
CA GLU A 251 6.89 11.67 -13.55
C GLU A 251 6.50 10.19 -13.42
N ASP A 252 7.36 9.39 -12.76
CA ASP A 252 7.11 7.96 -12.57
C ASP A 252 5.87 7.74 -11.69
N MET A 253 5.76 8.49 -10.57
CA MET A 253 4.57 8.44 -9.72
C MET A 253 3.30 8.83 -10.49
N ALA A 254 3.35 9.88 -11.30
CA ALA A 254 2.19 10.31 -12.09
C ALA A 254 1.77 9.23 -13.12
N THR A 255 2.74 8.58 -13.77
CA THR A 255 2.51 7.50 -14.73
C THR A 255 1.92 6.28 -14.03
N PHE A 256 2.48 5.89 -12.90
CA PHE A 256 1.97 4.76 -12.12
C PHE A 256 0.57 5.02 -11.57
N GLN A 257 0.27 6.25 -11.13
CA GLN A 257 -1.08 6.65 -10.71
C GLN A 257 -2.13 6.44 -11.81
N GLN A 258 -1.82 6.78 -13.07
CA GLN A 258 -2.72 6.52 -14.19
C GLN A 258 -2.92 5.02 -14.41
N THR A 259 -1.88 4.23 -14.24
CA THR A 259 -1.97 2.78 -14.31
C THR A 259 -2.89 2.21 -13.24
N LEU A 260 -2.76 2.64 -11.97
CA LEU A 260 -3.62 2.22 -10.88
C LEU A 260 -5.09 2.55 -11.14
N LEU A 261 -5.38 3.76 -11.63
CA LEU A 261 -6.74 4.15 -12.00
C LEU A 261 -7.31 3.30 -13.16
N SER A 262 -6.47 2.85 -14.07
CA SER A 262 -6.90 1.96 -15.17
C SER A 262 -7.26 0.55 -14.70
N ILE A 263 -6.80 0.12 -13.54
CA ILE A 263 -7.20 -1.17 -12.94
C ILE A 263 -8.65 -1.10 -12.44
N CYS A 264 -9.09 0.08 -12.02
CA CYS A 264 -10.42 0.31 -11.45
C CYS A 264 -11.55 0.42 -12.52
N SER A 265 -11.20 0.46 -13.82
CA SER A 265 -12.12 0.64 -14.96
C SER A 265 -12.42 -0.65 -15.70
#